data_2d90c85f22fb1bd18f301a549fe3ae83
#
_entry.id   2d90c85f22fb1bd18f301a549fe3ae83
#
_cell.length_a   1.000
_cell.length_b   1.000
_cell.length_c   1.000
_cell.angle_alpha   90.00
_cell.angle_beta   90.00
_cell.angle_gamma   90.00
#
_symmetry.space_group_name_H-M   'P 1'
#
loop_
_entity.id
_entity.type
_entity.pdbx_description
1 polymer ?
#
loop_
_entity_poly.entity_id
_entity_poly.type
_entity_poly.pdbx_seq_one_letter_code
_entity_poly.pdbx_strand_id
1 'polypeptide(L)'
;MRRRLLVLSFLLTAACGAPRVESAPRPATEADYLRSRELMVPVQGVKPSELRDTYNAPRSGGRAHLALDILAKTGTRVLSVDDGVILRITENDLGGKVIYVADPSRRFVYYYAHLDEWKYGLKAGDNVKRGQLIGSVGTTGNAPKDTPHLHFQLMRMGSGGRYWSGAPINPIPYLKRKGDER
;
A
#
# COMPACT_ATOMS: atom_id res chain seq x y z
N MET A 1 -58.91 46.68 -42.04
CA MET A 1 -57.63 45.93 -42.21
C MET A 1 -56.87 45.99 -40.91
N ARG A 2 -56.81 44.89 -40.11
CA ARG A 2 -56.09 44.81 -38.87
C ARG A 2 -54.91 43.86 -39.05
N ARG A 3 -53.67 44.40 -39.02
CA ARG A 3 -52.43 43.64 -39.09
C ARG A 3 -52.15 43.04 -37.69
N ARG A 4 -52.07 41.71 -37.63
CA ARG A 4 -51.58 40.98 -36.43
C ARG A 4 -50.08 40.88 -36.50
N LEU A 5 -49.39 41.42 -35.49
CA LEU A 5 -47.96 41.24 -35.27
C LEU A 5 -47.75 39.87 -34.56
N LEU A 6 -46.98 38.98 -35.20
CA LEU A 6 -46.52 37.74 -34.58
C LEU A 6 -45.20 38.06 -33.84
N VAL A 7 -45.21 37.91 -32.52
CA VAL A 7 -44.00 37.98 -31.74
C VAL A 7 -43.42 36.57 -31.59
N LEU A 8 -42.28 36.35 -32.22
CA LEU A 8 -41.54 35.08 -32.16
C LEU A 8 -40.63 35.12 -30.93
N SER A 9 -40.97 34.43 -29.86
CA SER A 9 -40.12 34.29 -28.69
C SER A 9 -39.09 33.18 -28.90
N PHE A 10 -37.81 33.56 -29.00
CA PHE A 10 -36.67 32.63 -29.00
C PHE A 10 -36.39 32.24 -27.54
N LEU A 11 -36.67 30.99 -27.16
CA LEU A 11 -36.17 30.39 -25.93
C LEU A 11 -34.71 29.93 -26.11
N LEU A 12 -33.77 30.66 -25.53
CA LEU A 12 -32.39 30.23 -25.41
C LEU A 12 -32.32 29.18 -24.28
N THR A 13 -32.17 27.90 -24.63
CA THR A 13 -31.85 26.85 -23.64
C THR A 13 -30.33 26.84 -23.42
N ALA A 14 -29.89 27.40 -22.30
CA ALA A 14 -28.49 27.28 -21.85
C ALA A 14 -28.25 25.83 -21.37
N ALA A 15 -27.58 25.02 -22.17
CA ALA A 15 -27.09 23.72 -21.74
C ALA A 15 -25.94 23.92 -20.76
N CYS A 16 -26.19 23.76 -19.48
CA CYS A 16 -25.18 23.70 -18.42
C CYS A 16 -24.44 22.37 -18.57
N GLY A 17 -23.35 22.36 -19.36
CA GLY A 17 -22.43 21.24 -19.44
C GLY A 17 -21.69 21.09 -18.11
N ALA A 18 -21.95 20.00 -17.37
CA ALA A 18 -21.15 19.67 -16.20
C ALA A 18 -19.68 19.50 -16.61
N PRO A 19 -18.71 19.96 -15.81
CA PRO A 19 -17.30 19.81 -16.13
C PRO A 19 -16.99 18.31 -16.25
N ARG A 20 -16.45 17.92 -17.40
CA ARG A 20 -15.97 16.56 -17.65
C ARG A 20 -14.73 16.36 -16.77
N VAL A 21 -14.87 15.58 -15.69
CA VAL A 21 -13.72 15.15 -14.91
C VAL A 21 -12.89 14.25 -15.79
N GLU A 22 -11.80 14.80 -16.35
CA GLU A 22 -10.83 14.05 -17.12
C GLU A 22 -10.12 13.09 -16.15
N SER A 23 -10.40 11.80 -16.28
CA SER A 23 -9.74 10.78 -15.46
C SER A 23 -8.24 10.80 -15.75
N ALA A 24 -7.40 10.85 -14.71
CA ALA A 24 -5.96 10.75 -14.86
C ALA A 24 -5.56 9.57 -15.78
N PRO A 25 -4.58 9.75 -16.67
CA PRO A 25 -4.18 8.69 -17.58
C PRO A 25 -3.77 7.43 -16.81
N ARG A 26 -4.23 6.26 -17.27
CA ARG A 26 -3.90 4.99 -16.63
C ARG A 26 -2.39 4.78 -16.75
N PRO A 27 -1.71 4.45 -15.65
CA PRO A 27 -0.28 4.18 -15.68
C PRO A 27 0.09 3.16 -16.76
N ALA A 28 1.09 3.46 -17.58
CA ALA A 28 1.46 2.64 -18.73
C ALA A 28 2.12 1.32 -18.31
N THR A 29 2.86 1.32 -17.19
CA THR A 29 3.58 0.15 -16.69
C THR A 29 3.25 -0.14 -15.23
N GLU A 30 3.63 -1.33 -14.77
CA GLU A 30 3.55 -1.72 -13.35
C GLU A 30 4.35 -0.77 -12.44
N ALA A 31 5.56 -0.42 -12.87
CA ALA A 31 6.41 0.50 -12.15
C ALA A 31 5.80 1.91 -12.05
N ASP A 32 5.16 2.39 -13.11
CA ASP A 32 4.47 3.69 -13.10
C ASP A 32 3.27 3.66 -12.17
N TYR A 33 2.52 2.57 -12.16
CA TYR A 33 1.44 2.38 -11.20
C TYR A 33 1.95 2.43 -9.76
N LEU A 34 2.98 1.65 -9.41
CA LEU A 34 3.53 1.62 -8.05
C LEU A 34 4.10 2.99 -7.64
N ARG A 35 4.76 3.72 -8.55
CA ARG A 35 5.21 5.10 -8.27
C ARG A 35 4.03 6.05 -8.01
N SER A 36 2.94 5.92 -8.77
CA SER A 36 1.74 6.75 -8.57
C SER A 36 1.03 6.48 -7.25
N ARG A 37 1.31 5.33 -6.61
CA ARG A 37 0.75 5.00 -5.27
C ARG A 37 1.40 5.79 -4.14
N GLU A 38 2.62 6.31 -4.35
CA GLU A 38 3.34 7.11 -3.33
C GLU A 38 3.39 6.40 -1.97
N LEU A 39 3.87 5.15 -1.97
CA LEU A 39 3.91 4.32 -0.77
C LEU A 39 4.67 5.01 0.35
N MET A 40 4.14 4.99 1.56
CA MET A 40 4.81 5.54 2.73
C MET A 40 5.67 4.49 3.45
N VAL A 41 6.64 4.94 4.24
CA VAL A 41 7.40 4.04 5.13
C VAL A 41 6.44 3.49 6.20
N PRO A 42 6.32 2.15 6.34
CA PRO A 42 5.30 1.54 7.19
C PRO A 42 5.62 1.55 8.70
N VAL A 43 6.75 2.10 9.12
CA VAL A 43 7.15 2.19 10.54
C VAL A 43 7.16 3.65 10.96
N GLN A 44 6.38 3.98 11.98
CA GLN A 44 6.26 5.35 12.46
C GLN A 44 7.62 5.89 12.94
N GLY A 45 7.95 7.11 12.50
CA GLY A 45 9.17 7.81 12.87
C GLY A 45 10.41 7.44 12.05
N VAL A 46 10.37 6.36 11.27
CA VAL A 46 11.46 5.99 10.34
C VAL A 46 11.34 6.83 9.06
N LYS A 47 12.45 7.47 8.67
CA LYS A 47 12.51 8.27 7.43
C LYS A 47 12.95 7.41 6.25
N PRO A 48 12.54 7.73 5.02
CA PRO A 48 13.01 7.03 3.82
C PRO A 48 14.54 6.98 3.69
N SER A 49 15.25 8.04 4.13
CA SER A 49 16.71 8.10 4.13
C SER A 49 17.40 7.15 5.13
N GLU A 50 16.66 6.61 6.09
CA GLU A 50 17.15 5.66 7.09
C GLU A 50 16.96 4.20 6.65
N LEU A 51 16.22 3.98 5.56
CA LEU A 51 15.98 2.64 5.02
C LEU A 51 17.27 2.08 4.41
N ARG A 52 17.58 0.83 4.78
CA ARG A 52 18.67 0.04 4.16
C ARG A 52 18.05 -0.94 3.19
N ASP A 53 18.55 -0.98 1.96
CA ASP A 53 18.11 -1.99 0.98
C ASP A 53 18.59 -3.37 1.40
N THR A 54 17.71 -4.15 2.00
CA THR A 54 17.97 -5.54 2.39
C THR A 54 17.38 -6.55 1.41
N TYR A 55 16.81 -6.10 0.29
CA TYR A 55 16.04 -6.94 -0.64
C TYR A 55 16.87 -8.13 -1.16
N ASN A 56 18.11 -7.88 -1.55
CA ASN A 56 19.02 -8.91 -2.05
C ASN A 56 19.94 -9.49 -0.97
N ALA A 57 19.73 -9.16 0.31
CA ALA A 57 20.55 -9.69 1.39
C ALA A 57 20.50 -11.22 1.41
N PRO A 58 21.65 -11.91 1.60
CA PRO A 58 21.69 -13.37 1.63
C PRO A 58 20.95 -13.90 2.87
N ARG A 59 20.23 -15.00 2.69
CA ARG A 59 19.60 -15.78 3.75
C ARG A 59 20.15 -17.21 3.74
N SER A 60 19.93 -17.95 4.83
CA SER A 60 20.34 -19.35 4.92
C SER A 60 19.83 -20.18 3.73
N GLY A 61 20.63 -21.13 3.25
CA GLY A 61 20.30 -21.97 2.09
C GLY A 61 20.42 -21.29 0.73
N GLY A 62 21.22 -20.21 0.61
CA GLY A 62 21.47 -19.52 -0.67
C GLY A 62 20.30 -18.71 -1.22
N ARG A 63 19.27 -18.47 -0.42
CA ARG A 63 18.11 -17.67 -0.83
C ARG A 63 18.37 -16.18 -0.66
N ALA A 64 17.79 -15.35 -1.51
CA ALA A 64 17.70 -13.91 -1.28
C ALA A 64 16.58 -13.58 -0.28
N HIS A 65 16.69 -12.45 0.41
CA HIS A 65 15.71 -11.99 1.40
C HIS A 65 14.36 -11.64 0.76
N LEU A 66 14.40 -10.91 -0.36
CA LEU A 66 13.24 -10.51 -1.16
C LEU A 66 12.19 -9.67 -0.39
N ALA A 67 12.68 -8.94 0.61
CA ALA A 67 11.90 -8.07 1.48
C ALA A 67 12.76 -6.91 2.01
N LEU A 68 12.14 -6.01 2.76
CA LEU A 68 12.80 -4.92 3.46
C LEU A 68 12.64 -5.14 4.97
N ASP A 69 13.77 -5.24 5.69
CA ASP A 69 13.77 -5.26 7.15
C ASP A 69 13.95 -3.82 7.68
N ILE A 70 12.94 -3.29 8.35
CA ILE A 70 12.94 -1.94 8.90
C ILE A 70 13.11 -2.04 10.42
N LEU A 71 14.31 -1.70 10.89
CA LEU A 71 14.65 -1.76 12.32
C LEU A 71 13.88 -0.70 13.10
N ALA A 72 13.27 -1.10 14.20
CA ALA A 72 12.63 -0.21 15.16
C ALA A 72 12.40 -0.95 16.49
N LYS A 73 12.23 -0.21 17.56
CA LYS A 73 11.94 -0.79 18.89
C LYS A 73 10.61 -1.55 18.87
N THR A 74 10.54 -2.66 19.63
CA THR A 74 9.28 -3.35 19.89
C THR A 74 8.21 -2.37 20.36
N GLY A 75 6.98 -2.53 19.86
CA GLY A 75 5.87 -1.63 20.14
C GLY A 75 5.80 -0.39 19.23
N THR A 76 6.83 -0.10 18.40
CA THR A 76 6.75 0.99 17.41
C THR A 76 5.58 0.74 16.46
N ARG A 77 4.78 1.76 16.20
CA ARG A 77 3.55 1.63 15.39
C ARG A 77 3.86 1.25 13.95
N VAL A 78 3.14 0.23 13.46
CA VAL A 78 3.16 -0.17 12.05
C VAL A 78 1.92 0.37 11.36
N LEU A 79 2.13 1.06 10.24
CA LEU A 79 1.12 1.77 9.47
C LEU A 79 0.93 1.11 8.10
N SER A 80 -0.28 1.15 7.56
CA SER A 80 -0.51 0.74 6.18
C SER A 80 0.26 1.64 5.22
N VAL A 81 1.05 1.05 4.33
CA VAL A 81 1.85 1.79 3.34
C VAL A 81 0.99 2.53 2.32
N ASP A 82 -0.24 2.07 2.12
CA ASP A 82 -1.18 2.54 1.11
C ASP A 82 -2.63 2.29 1.55
N ASP A 83 -3.58 2.79 0.80
CA ASP A 83 -4.97 2.32 0.83
C ASP A 83 -5.02 0.86 0.40
N GLY A 84 -5.96 0.09 0.96
CA GLY A 84 -6.09 -1.31 0.58
C GLY A 84 -7.17 -2.06 1.33
N VAL A 85 -7.20 -3.38 1.11
CA VAL A 85 -8.13 -4.30 1.78
C VAL A 85 -7.33 -5.38 2.49
N ILE A 86 -7.60 -5.61 3.76
CA ILE A 86 -6.98 -6.70 4.51
C ILE A 86 -7.45 -8.05 3.92
N LEU A 87 -6.51 -8.82 3.41
CA LEU A 87 -6.77 -10.16 2.87
C LEU A 87 -6.74 -11.21 3.97
N ARG A 88 -5.79 -11.07 4.90
CA ARG A 88 -5.62 -12.00 6.02
C ARG A 88 -4.85 -11.37 7.17
N ILE A 89 -5.24 -11.75 8.38
CA ILE A 89 -4.52 -11.57 9.63
C ILE A 89 -4.33 -12.97 10.21
N THR A 90 -3.10 -13.37 10.49
CA THR A 90 -2.80 -14.73 10.98
C THR A 90 -1.43 -14.77 11.64
N GLU A 91 -1.13 -15.89 12.27
CA GLU A 91 0.20 -16.20 12.81
C GLU A 91 0.74 -17.47 12.16
N ASN A 92 2.06 -17.52 11.91
CA ASN A 92 2.77 -18.68 11.39
C ASN A 92 4.20 -18.72 11.90
N ASP A 93 4.87 -19.87 11.75
CA ASP A 93 6.19 -20.13 12.35
C ASP A 93 7.29 -19.20 11.79
N LEU A 94 7.20 -18.79 10.53
CA LEU A 94 8.23 -17.96 9.90
C LEU A 94 7.98 -16.47 10.16
N GLY A 95 6.82 -15.97 9.78
CA GLY A 95 6.51 -14.54 9.87
C GLY A 95 6.02 -14.11 11.25
N GLY A 96 5.67 -15.05 12.14
CA GLY A 96 4.99 -14.75 13.38
C GLY A 96 3.61 -14.15 13.13
N LYS A 97 3.27 -13.09 13.84
CA LYS A 97 2.04 -12.33 13.61
C LYS A 97 2.17 -11.52 12.32
N VAL A 98 1.29 -11.76 11.37
CA VAL A 98 1.37 -11.19 10.01
C VAL A 98 0.05 -10.59 9.54
N ILE A 99 0.17 -9.61 8.63
CA ILE A 99 -0.96 -9.02 7.90
C ILE A 99 -0.65 -9.03 6.41
N TYR A 100 -1.63 -9.42 5.59
CA TYR A 100 -1.62 -9.27 4.14
C TYR A 100 -2.66 -8.24 3.74
N VAL A 101 -2.27 -7.24 2.96
CA VAL A 101 -3.15 -6.19 2.44
C VAL A 101 -3.05 -6.17 0.93
N ALA A 102 -4.19 -6.26 0.22
CA ALA A 102 -4.22 -6.00 -1.22
C ALA A 102 -4.22 -4.50 -1.48
N ASP A 103 -3.48 -4.08 -2.49
CA ASP A 103 -3.60 -2.72 -3.03
C ASP A 103 -4.99 -2.45 -3.63
N PRO A 104 -5.39 -1.18 -3.90
CA PRO A 104 -6.71 -0.88 -4.45
C PRO A 104 -7.01 -1.54 -5.80
N SER A 105 -5.98 -1.82 -6.61
CA SER A 105 -6.14 -2.53 -7.90
C SER A 105 -6.22 -4.04 -7.76
N ARG A 106 -5.93 -4.60 -6.58
CA ARG A 106 -5.79 -6.04 -6.28
C ARG A 106 -4.73 -6.74 -7.15
N ARG A 107 -3.74 -6.00 -7.64
CA ARG A 107 -2.61 -6.54 -8.41
C ARG A 107 -1.39 -6.77 -7.53
N PHE A 108 -1.31 -6.09 -6.39
CA PHE A 108 -0.19 -6.15 -5.46
C PHE A 108 -0.64 -6.50 -4.06
N VAL A 109 0.30 -7.02 -3.28
CA VAL A 109 0.11 -7.38 -1.88
C VAL A 109 1.22 -6.74 -1.06
N TYR A 110 0.83 -6.09 0.02
CA TYR A 110 1.69 -5.59 1.07
C TYR A 110 1.67 -6.59 2.23
N TYR A 111 2.81 -7.16 2.56
CA TYR A 111 2.96 -8.13 3.62
C TYR A 111 3.77 -7.53 4.76
N TYR A 112 3.23 -7.64 5.95
CA TYR A 112 3.79 -7.14 7.20
C TYR A 112 3.99 -8.32 8.15
N ALA A 113 5.24 -8.56 8.63
CA ALA A 113 5.55 -9.70 9.48
C ALA A 113 6.37 -9.30 10.70
N HIS A 114 6.55 -10.25 11.61
CA HIS A 114 7.20 -10.13 12.92
C HIS A 114 6.52 -9.12 13.85
N LEU A 115 5.22 -8.90 13.64
CA LEU A 115 4.46 -7.96 14.46
C LEU A 115 4.41 -8.41 15.92
N ASP A 116 4.48 -7.46 16.84
CA ASP A 116 4.25 -7.70 18.27
C ASP A 116 2.74 -7.87 18.52
N GLU A 117 1.95 -6.89 18.07
CA GLU A 117 0.51 -6.90 18.19
C GLU A 117 -0.16 -6.46 16.90
N TRP A 118 -1.33 -7.00 16.61
CA TRP A 118 -2.27 -6.44 15.63
C TRP A 118 -3.06 -5.31 16.26
N LYS A 119 -3.44 -4.30 15.48
CA LYS A 119 -4.41 -3.31 15.94
C LYS A 119 -5.73 -4.01 16.26
N TYR A 120 -6.20 -3.85 17.51
CA TYR A 120 -7.46 -4.42 17.96
C TYR A 120 -8.62 -4.04 17.03
N GLY A 121 -9.49 -5.01 16.74
CA GLY A 121 -10.68 -4.85 15.90
C GLY A 121 -10.46 -5.00 14.39
N LEU A 122 -9.20 -5.08 13.91
CA LEU A 122 -8.93 -5.36 12.50
C LEU A 122 -9.26 -6.80 12.13
N LYS A 123 -9.86 -7.00 10.97
CA LYS A 123 -10.20 -8.33 10.43
C LYS A 123 -10.04 -8.38 8.90
N ALA A 124 -9.97 -9.58 8.35
CA ALA A 124 -10.00 -9.78 6.90
C ALA A 124 -11.28 -9.19 6.30
N GLY A 125 -11.13 -8.52 5.16
CA GLY A 125 -12.18 -7.77 4.47
C GLY A 125 -12.25 -6.29 4.82
N ASP A 126 -11.60 -5.85 5.92
CA ASP A 126 -11.59 -4.43 6.29
C ASP A 126 -10.79 -3.60 5.27
N ASN A 127 -11.31 -2.42 4.94
CA ASN A 127 -10.56 -1.41 4.22
C ASN A 127 -9.61 -0.69 5.18
N VAL A 128 -8.37 -0.48 4.74
CA VAL A 128 -7.39 0.35 5.43
C VAL A 128 -6.98 1.53 4.57
N LYS A 129 -6.63 2.62 5.22
CA LYS A 129 -6.11 3.83 4.59
C LYS A 129 -4.60 3.93 4.75
N ARG A 130 -3.93 4.53 3.79
CA ARG A 130 -2.52 4.89 3.92
C ARG A 130 -2.29 5.66 5.23
N GLY A 131 -1.30 5.21 6.02
CA GLY A 131 -1.02 5.77 7.34
C GLY A 131 -1.91 5.28 8.48
N GLN A 132 -2.89 4.45 8.20
CA GLN A 132 -3.72 3.84 9.25
C GLN A 132 -2.89 2.87 10.09
N LEU A 133 -3.01 2.93 11.42
CA LEU A 133 -2.41 1.98 12.34
C LEU A 133 -2.97 0.58 12.10
N ILE A 134 -2.08 -0.40 11.87
CA ILE A 134 -2.46 -1.80 11.65
C ILE A 134 -1.83 -2.76 12.66
N GLY A 135 -0.76 -2.36 13.37
CA GLY A 135 -0.08 -3.19 14.36
C GLY A 135 1.13 -2.49 14.95
N SER A 136 2.01 -3.25 15.56
CA SER A 136 3.27 -2.79 16.13
C SER A 136 4.44 -3.71 15.78
N VAL A 137 5.64 -3.15 15.72
CA VAL A 137 6.90 -3.88 15.48
C VAL A 137 7.18 -4.84 16.62
N GLY A 138 7.61 -6.03 16.31
CA GLY A 138 7.97 -7.05 17.29
C GLY A 138 9.12 -7.95 16.85
N THR A 139 9.10 -9.16 17.40
CA THR A 139 10.08 -10.24 17.17
C THR A 139 9.38 -11.59 17.09
N THR A 140 8.11 -11.63 16.64
CA THR A 140 7.38 -12.90 16.54
C THR A 140 7.85 -13.74 15.35
N GLY A 141 7.52 -15.02 15.34
CA GLY A 141 8.02 -15.97 14.36
C GLY A 141 9.52 -16.24 14.51
N ASN A 142 10.23 -16.31 13.39
CA ASN A 142 11.67 -16.61 13.38
C ASN A 142 12.57 -15.37 13.47
N ALA A 143 12.04 -14.18 13.77
CA ALA A 143 12.85 -12.99 13.96
C ALA A 143 13.77 -13.14 15.19
N PRO A 144 15.04 -12.66 15.11
CA PRO A 144 15.94 -12.61 16.25
C PRO A 144 15.32 -11.76 17.39
N LYS A 145 15.38 -12.26 18.63
CA LYS A 145 14.73 -11.62 19.79
C LYS A 145 15.37 -10.30 20.21
N ASP A 146 16.63 -10.12 19.89
CA ASP A 146 17.44 -8.93 20.17
C ASP A 146 17.43 -7.88 19.05
N THR A 147 16.80 -8.18 17.91
CA THR A 147 16.78 -7.32 16.72
C THR A 147 15.34 -7.11 16.24
N PRO A 148 14.52 -6.36 17.00
CA PRO A 148 13.14 -6.11 16.58
C PRO A 148 13.10 -5.29 15.29
N HIS A 149 12.25 -5.72 14.35
CA HIS A 149 12.09 -5.09 13.04
C HIS A 149 10.72 -5.43 12.44
N LEU A 150 10.28 -4.59 11.52
CA LEU A 150 9.22 -4.95 10.59
C LEU A 150 9.86 -5.61 9.38
N HIS A 151 9.50 -6.86 9.08
CA HIS A 151 9.74 -7.47 7.78
C HIS A 151 8.61 -7.08 6.84
N PHE A 152 8.92 -6.24 5.86
CA PHE A 152 7.96 -5.71 4.89
C PHE A 152 8.24 -6.26 3.49
N GLN A 153 7.24 -6.85 2.85
CA GLN A 153 7.37 -7.34 1.48
C GLN A 153 6.29 -6.73 0.59
N LEU A 154 6.70 -6.24 -0.57
CA LEU A 154 5.83 -5.90 -1.69
C LEU A 154 5.91 -7.05 -2.70
N MET A 155 4.78 -7.56 -3.15
CA MET A 155 4.74 -8.63 -4.14
C MET A 155 3.56 -8.47 -5.10
N ARG A 156 3.66 -9.07 -6.27
CA ARG A 156 2.51 -9.20 -7.17
C ARG A 156 1.47 -10.12 -6.54
N MET A 157 0.20 -9.91 -6.87
CA MET A 157 -0.81 -10.91 -6.56
C MET A 157 -0.49 -12.19 -7.36
N GLY A 158 -0.46 -13.33 -6.70
CA GLY A 158 -0.24 -14.62 -7.36
C GLY A 158 -1.42 -15.04 -8.23
N SER A 159 -1.18 -15.97 -9.13
CA SER A 159 -2.20 -16.50 -10.05
C SER A 159 -3.41 -17.03 -9.29
N GLY A 160 -4.61 -16.70 -9.76
CA GLY A 160 -5.86 -17.07 -9.11
C GLY A 160 -6.12 -16.33 -7.79
N GLY A 161 -5.49 -15.16 -7.58
CA GLY A 161 -5.68 -14.35 -6.38
C GLY A 161 -4.94 -14.86 -5.13
N ARG A 162 -3.94 -15.73 -5.30
CA ARG A 162 -3.12 -16.25 -4.19
C ARG A 162 -2.18 -15.17 -3.67
N TYR A 163 -2.57 -14.50 -2.60
CA TYR A 163 -1.82 -13.39 -2.00
C TYR A 163 -0.48 -13.79 -1.37
N TRP A 164 -0.25 -15.09 -1.10
CA TRP A 164 0.96 -15.61 -0.42
C TRP A 164 2.03 -16.16 -1.37
N SER A 165 1.80 -16.20 -2.67
CA SER A 165 2.68 -16.84 -3.67
C SER A 165 3.05 -15.94 -4.84
N GLY A 166 2.89 -14.63 -4.67
CA GLY A 166 3.22 -13.66 -5.70
C GLY A 166 4.73 -13.42 -5.81
N ALA A 167 5.20 -12.99 -6.99
CA ALA A 167 6.58 -12.63 -7.19
C ALA A 167 6.91 -11.34 -6.40
N PRO A 168 7.96 -11.36 -5.55
CA PRO A 168 8.37 -10.18 -4.78
C PRO A 168 8.95 -9.08 -5.68
N ILE A 169 8.81 -7.85 -5.20
CA ILE A 169 9.30 -6.62 -5.84
C ILE A 169 10.08 -5.84 -4.79
N ASN A 170 11.26 -5.30 -5.15
CA ASN A 170 11.99 -4.43 -4.23
C ASN A 170 11.15 -3.18 -3.92
N PRO A 171 10.75 -2.93 -2.65
CA PRO A 171 9.87 -1.80 -2.32
C PRO A 171 10.60 -0.45 -2.28
N ILE A 172 11.92 -0.41 -2.13
CA ILE A 172 12.71 0.81 -1.93
C ILE A 172 12.43 1.89 -2.98
N PRO A 173 12.35 1.58 -4.30
CA PRO A 173 12.10 2.61 -5.32
C PRO A 173 10.71 3.26 -5.26
N TYR A 174 9.79 2.69 -4.47
CA TYR A 174 8.39 3.11 -4.40
C TYR A 174 8.03 3.75 -3.05
N LEU A 175 8.89 3.63 -2.04
CA LEU A 175 8.68 4.29 -0.75
C LEU A 175 9.04 5.77 -0.86
N LYS A 176 8.08 6.63 -0.54
CA LYS A 176 8.19 8.08 -0.68
C LYS A 176 9.36 8.62 0.12
N ARG A 177 10.25 9.39 -0.49
CA ARG A 177 11.29 10.16 0.20
C ARG A 177 10.69 11.48 0.68
N LYS A 178 10.82 11.77 1.97
CA LYS A 178 10.41 13.06 2.51
C LYS A 178 11.29 14.13 1.85
N GLY A 179 10.73 14.95 0.97
CA GLY A 179 11.46 15.94 0.18
C GLY A 179 11.17 15.88 -1.33
N ASP A 180 10.49 14.85 -1.81
CA ASP A 180 10.01 14.77 -3.20
C ASP A 180 8.73 15.61 -3.44
N GLU A 181 8.32 16.39 -2.42
CA GLU A 181 7.23 17.37 -2.52
C GLU A 181 7.82 18.76 -2.83
N ARG A 182 8.33 18.94 -4.07
CA ARG A 182 8.56 20.28 -4.64
C ARG A 182 8.29 20.27 -6.12
#